data_05a8ba455ad8f3d312a491b71a1829f8
#
_entry.id   05a8ba455ad8f3d312a491b71a1829f8
#
_cell.length_a   1.000
_cell.length_b   1.000
_cell.length_c   1.000
_cell.angle_alpha   90.00
_cell.angle_beta   90.00
_cell.angle_gamma   90.00
#
_symmetry.space_group_name_H-M   'P 1'
#
loop_
_entity.id
_entity.type
_entity.pdbx_description
1 polymer ?
#
loop_
_entity_poly.entity_id
_entity_poly.type
_entity_poly.pdbx_seq_one_letter_code
_entity_poly.pdbx_strand_id
1 'polypeptide(L)'
;MEKELAFQSVIFDLDGVVTKTATLHAHAWKKVFDEYLKLREKRDKEPFQEFSLPKDYLTYVDGKPRYQGVQNFLESRNIYLPYGDPSDSPDKETICGIGNKKNQLFAKLLKEEGAEVFASTISLIKDLKKSGIKIGVASSSKNCQAILKSVNLEGLFDTMVDGIVSAKLKLKGKPEGDIFVTAAKNLGTLPENSVVVEDATSGVEAGRNGGFGLVLGVARENNEKELAKQGADLVVPDLSEISIDIINNWFYRKPKPFFLCFDNLKQAPAILSQELSRGKNIFINPYYQRTGKAVITTKQKMTFFLDYDGTLTPIVESPELAIISSDMKKTVETLAKIHTVAIVSGRMREDVQNLVGIKGIFYAGSHGFDIEGPAGFSMIQPEAKKTIPLISSITNQLKERLQNIAGALIEEKRFSVAVHYRKVKSAIDLQYIKKTVNDIIQKNDELRILEGKKVLEILPN
;
A
#
# COMPACT_ATOMS: atom_id res chain seq x y z
N MET A 1 -6.88 -37.87 -9.71
CA MET A 1 -6.16 -36.70 -10.25
C MET A 1 -6.05 -35.72 -9.11
N GLU A 2 -4.85 -35.48 -8.59
CA GLU A 2 -4.61 -34.42 -7.61
C GLU A 2 -4.94 -33.07 -8.29
N LYS A 3 -5.75 -32.29 -7.63
CA LYS A 3 -6.18 -30.98 -8.12
C LYS A 3 -4.97 -30.07 -8.08
N GLU A 4 -4.46 -29.63 -9.23
CA GLU A 4 -3.34 -28.72 -9.30
C GLU A 4 -3.70 -27.42 -8.56
N LEU A 5 -2.90 -27.03 -7.56
CA LEU A 5 -3.15 -25.82 -6.78
C LEU A 5 -2.65 -24.59 -7.54
N ALA A 6 -3.45 -23.54 -7.57
CA ALA A 6 -3.16 -22.29 -8.30
C ALA A 6 -2.26 -21.33 -7.53
N PHE A 7 -1.85 -21.67 -6.31
CA PHE A 7 -0.91 -20.91 -5.48
C PHE A 7 0.22 -21.82 -4.97
N GLN A 8 1.34 -21.22 -4.58
CA GLN A 8 2.58 -21.97 -4.33
C GLN A 8 3.08 -21.85 -2.89
N SER A 9 2.75 -20.74 -2.21
CA SER A 9 3.19 -20.53 -0.83
C SER A 9 2.19 -19.70 -0.05
N VAL A 10 2.28 -19.83 1.29
CA VAL A 10 1.57 -18.99 2.26
C VAL A 10 2.58 -18.47 3.27
N ILE A 11 2.60 -17.16 3.47
CA ILE A 11 3.49 -16.48 4.40
C ILE A 11 2.63 -15.88 5.50
N PHE A 12 2.86 -16.34 6.71
CA PHE A 12 2.14 -15.92 7.89
C PHE A 12 2.92 -14.85 8.64
N ASP A 13 2.24 -13.80 9.12
CA ASP A 13 2.79 -13.06 10.24
C ASP A 13 2.83 -13.94 11.48
N LEU A 14 3.59 -13.52 12.49
CA LEU A 14 3.73 -14.29 13.72
C LEU A 14 2.75 -13.86 14.81
N ASP A 15 2.84 -12.57 15.17
CA ASP A 15 2.20 -12.01 16.36
C ASP A 15 0.74 -11.66 16.06
N GLY A 16 -0.24 -12.38 16.61
CA GLY A 16 -1.66 -12.24 16.30
C GLY A 16 -2.17 -13.17 15.21
N VAL A 17 -1.27 -13.80 14.43
CA VAL A 17 -1.63 -14.77 13.39
C VAL A 17 -1.27 -16.21 13.79
N VAL A 18 0.00 -16.48 14.06
CA VAL A 18 0.47 -17.80 14.50
C VAL A 18 0.41 -17.92 16.02
N THR A 19 0.81 -16.87 16.72
CA THR A 19 0.88 -16.82 18.18
C THR A 19 0.04 -15.69 18.75
N LYS A 20 -0.46 -15.89 19.99
CA LYS A 20 -1.21 -14.87 20.74
C LYS A 20 -0.30 -13.87 21.46
N THR A 21 0.86 -13.58 20.89
CA THR A 21 1.86 -12.71 21.48
C THR A 21 1.60 -11.22 21.28
N ALA A 22 0.65 -10.84 20.40
CA ALA A 22 0.25 -9.45 20.21
C ALA A 22 -0.14 -8.77 21.54
N THR A 23 -0.87 -9.46 22.41
CA THR A 23 -1.26 -8.97 23.73
C THR A 23 -0.04 -8.72 24.63
N LEU A 24 0.95 -9.63 24.64
CA LEU A 24 2.20 -9.43 25.38
C LEU A 24 2.99 -8.23 24.86
N HIS A 25 3.01 -8.06 23.53
CA HIS A 25 3.60 -6.89 22.90
C HIS A 25 2.91 -5.60 23.32
N ALA A 26 1.57 -5.58 23.31
CA ALA A 26 0.75 -4.43 23.70
C ALA A 26 1.00 -4.04 25.18
N HIS A 27 0.99 -5.01 26.09
CA HIS A 27 1.28 -4.80 27.51
C HIS A 27 2.69 -4.25 27.74
N ALA A 28 3.69 -4.80 27.03
CA ALA A 28 5.07 -4.32 27.14
C ALA A 28 5.21 -2.87 26.65
N TRP A 29 4.55 -2.51 25.55
CA TRP A 29 4.53 -1.15 25.02
C TRP A 29 3.86 -0.18 25.99
N LYS A 30 2.64 -0.52 26.48
CA LYS A 30 1.91 0.32 27.43
C LYS A 30 2.75 0.61 28.67
N LYS A 31 3.33 -0.43 29.25
CA LYS A 31 4.12 -0.28 30.47
C LYS A 31 5.33 0.63 30.27
N VAL A 32 6.09 0.44 29.19
CA VAL A 32 7.30 1.23 28.93
C VAL A 32 6.95 2.69 28.61
N PHE A 33 5.93 2.94 27.80
CA PHE A 33 5.54 4.30 27.48
C PHE A 33 4.93 5.01 28.69
N ASP A 34 4.06 4.36 29.45
CA ASP A 34 3.47 4.96 30.64
C ASP A 34 4.55 5.29 31.71
N GLU A 35 5.53 4.41 31.90
CA GLU A 35 6.67 4.67 32.77
C GLU A 35 7.48 5.90 32.29
N TYR A 36 7.75 6.00 31.00
CA TYR A 36 8.48 7.11 30.42
C TYR A 36 7.70 8.43 30.52
N LEU A 37 6.41 8.41 30.20
CA LEU A 37 5.56 9.61 30.28
C LEU A 37 5.39 10.10 31.72
N LYS A 38 5.26 9.18 32.69
CA LYS A 38 5.25 9.56 34.13
C LYS A 38 6.58 10.12 34.61
N LEU A 39 7.70 9.67 34.05
CA LEU A 39 9.02 10.28 34.34
C LEU A 39 9.05 11.72 33.83
N ARG A 40 8.56 11.96 32.62
CA ARG A 40 8.48 13.30 32.05
C ARG A 40 7.54 14.24 32.83
N GLU A 41 6.38 13.73 33.25
CA GLU A 41 5.46 14.50 34.11
C GLU A 41 6.17 15.05 35.36
N LYS A 42 6.94 14.18 36.05
CA LYS A 42 7.67 14.57 37.25
C LYS A 42 8.82 15.55 36.96
N ARG A 43 9.57 15.32 35.89
CA ARG A 43 10.77 16.09 35.52
C ARG A 43 10.42 17.40 34.79
N ASP A 44 9.57 17.31 33.77
CA ASP A 44 9.32 18.38 32.80
C ASP A 44 8.01 19.11 33.09
N LYS A 45 7.21 18.64 34.09
CA LYS A 45 5.88 19.15 34.47
C LYS A 45 4.86 19.10 33.32
N GLU A 46 5.06 18.20 32.34
CA GLU A 46 4.10 17.94 31.29
C GLU A 46 3.00 17.02 31.80
N PRO A 47 1.70 17.26 31.47
CA PRO A 47 0.62 16.42 32.00
C PRO A 47 0.74 15.00 31.46
N PHE A 48 0.65 14.00 32.38
CA PHE A 48 0.64 12.60 32.00
C PHE A 48 -0.60 12.28 31.17
N GLN A 49 -0.36 11.70 30.02
CA GLN A 49 -1.41 11.14 29.16
C GLN A 49 -1.02 9.69 28.83
N GLU A 50 -1.75 8.75 29.36
CA GLU A 50 -1.43 7.32 29.22
C GLU A 50 -1.41 6.84 27.78
N PHE A 51 -0.65 5.78 27.51
CA PHE A 51 -0.66 5.05 26.26
C PHE A 51 -1.93 4.21 26.15
N SER A 52 -2.78 4.50 25.15
CA SER A 52 -4.04 3.78 24.89
C SER A 52 -3.78 2.50 24.09
N LEU A 53 -4.15 1.33 24.65
CA LEU A 53 -4.01 0.06 23.93
C LEU A 53 -4.81 0.03 22.61
N PRO A 54 -6.11 0.42 22.55
CA PRO A 54 -6.82 0.37 21.28
C PRO A 54 -6.30 1.40 20.27
N LYS A 55 -6.09 2.65 20.71
CA LYS A 55 -5.80 3.77 19.81
C LYS A 55 -4.33 3.89 19.48
N ASP A 56 -3.49 4.09 20.50
CA ASP A 56 -2.07 4.39 20.28
C ASP A 56 -1.32 3.14 19.82
N TYR A 57 -1.67 1.97 20.34
CA TYR A 57 -1.06 0.70 19.95
C TYR A 57 -1.27 0.44 18.45
N LEU A 58 -2.52 0.38 18.02
CA LEU A 58 -2.87 0.07 16.62
C LEU A 58 -2.33 1.12 15.63
N THR A 59 -2.28 2.40 16.06
CA THR A 59 -1.86 3.49 15.16
C THR A 59 -0.35 3.57 15.01
N TYR A 60 0.39 3.44 16.11
CA TYR A 60 1.79 3.85 16.12
C TYR A 60 2.80 2.70 16.20
N VAL A 61 2.44 1.55 16.77
CA VAL A 61 3.42 0.49 17.06
C VAL A 61 3.08 -0.88 16.49
N ASP A 62 1.81 -1.16 16.25
CA ASP A 62 1.36 -2.48 15.81
C ASP A 62 1.91 -2.84 14.42
N GLY A 63 2.47 -4.04 14.30
CA GLY A 63 3.09 -4.55 13.08
C GLY A 63 4.38 -3.83 12.64
N LYS A 64 4.81 -2.76 13.32
CA LYS A 64 5.97 -1.94 12.92
C LYS A 64 7.29 -2.38 13.57
N PRO A 65 8.44 -2.07 12.92
CA PRO A 65 9.74 -2.25 13.55
C PRO A 65 9.84 -1.48 14.85
N ARG A 66 10.46 -2.11 15.87
CA ARG A 66 10.52 -1.61 17.25
C ARG A 66 10.87 -0.13 17.38
N TYR A 67 11.96 0.30 16.80
CA TYR A 67 12.44 1.69 16.95
C TYR A 67 11.56 2.69 16.20
N GLN A 68 11.00 2.28 15.09
CA GLN A 68 10.02 3.08 14.37
C GLN A 68 8.73 3.25 15.18
N GLY A 69 8.28 2.20 15.87
CA GLY A 69 7.13 2.29 16.78
C GLY A 69 7.37 3.28 17.91
N VAL A 70 8.56 3.26 18.53
CA VAL A 70 8.94 4.27 19.56
C VAL A 70 8.89 5.68 18.98
N GLN A 71 9.52 5.88 17.82
CA GLN A 71 9.60 7.18 17.19
C GLN A 71 8.21 7.71 16.84
N ASN A 72 7.39 6.92 16.15
CA ASN A 72 6.05 7.33 15.73
C ASN A 72 5.16 7.74 16.92
N PHE A 73 5.20 6.96 18.00
CA PHE A 73 4.40 7.27 19.19
C PHE A 73 4.88 8.55 19.87
N LEU A 74 6.18 8.70 20.11
CA LEU A 74 6.73 9.87 20.79
C LEU A 74 6.52 11.14 19.97
N GLU A 75 6.73 11.10 18.66
CA GLU A 75 6.44 12.21 17.74
C GLU A 75 4.97 12.62 17.76
N SER A 76 4.04 11.65 17.88
CA SER A 76 2.61 11.95 18.01
C SER A 76 2.26 12.74 19.29
N ARG A 77 3.14 12.70 20.27
CA ARG A 77 3.06 13.45 21.53
C ARG A 77 3.96 14.68 21.54
N ASN A 78 4.53 15.09 20.38
CA ASN A 78 5.52 16.17 20.23
C ASN A 78 6.78 15.95 21.07
N ILE A 79 7.17 14.68 21.29
CA ILE A 79 8.37 14.30 22.02
C ILE A 79 9.41 13.85 20.99
N TYR A 80 10.52 14.58 20.91
CA TYR A 80 11.59 14.31 19.96
C TYR A 80 12.85 13.88 20.72
N LEU A 81 13.26 12.63 20.54
CA LEU A 81 14.46 12.08 21.14
C LEU A 81 15.52 11.78 20.08
N PRO A 82 16.81 11.82 20.45
CA PRO A 82 17.85 11.27 19.61
C PRO A 82 17.55 9.81 19.25
N TYR A 83 17.83 9.43 18.00
CA TYR A 83 17.62 8.03 17.58
C TYR A 83 18.43 7.05 18.44
N GLY A 84 19.68 7.41 18.74
CA GLY A 84 20.61 6.57 19.50
C GLY A 84 21.23 5.45 18.66
N ASP A 85 21.81 4.48 19.36
CA ASP A 85 22.42 3.29 18.78
C ASP A 85 21.64 2.04 19.22
N PRO A 86 21.46 1.03 18.34
CA PRO A 86 20.82 -0.23 18.71
C PRO A 86 21.41 -0.95 19.94
N SER A 87 22.64 -0.62 20.33
CA SER A 87 23.30 -1.11 21.54
C SER A 87 23.07 -0.23 22.79
N ASP A 88 22.29 0.84 22.68
CA ASP A 88 22.01 1.73 23.82
C ASP A 88 21.39 0.95 25.00
N SER A 89 21.84 1.31 26.21
CA SER A 89 21.25 0.79 27.43
C SER A 89 19.74 1.10 27.49
N PRO A 90 18.92 0.18 28.05
CA PRO A 90 17.48 0.41 28.26
C PRO A 90 17.12 1.66 29.08
N ASP A 91 18.07 2.18 29.88
CA ASP A 91 17.88 3.38 30.69
C ASP A 91 18.26 4.67 29.94
N LYS A 92 18.84 4.56 28.74
CA LYS A 92 19.24 5.72 27.97
C LYS A 92 18.02 6.34 27.27
N GLU A 93 17.90 7.66 27.39
CA GLU A 93 16.78 8.42 26.82
C GLU A 93 16.99 8.67 25.32
N THR A 94 16.87 7.60 24.54
CA THR A 94 16.92 7.57 23.07
C THR A 94 15.82 6.66 22.54
N ILE A 95 15.49 6.81 21.26
CA ILE A 95 14.55 5.90 20.58
C ILE A 95 14.98 4.43 20.74
N CYS A 96 16.28 4.17 20.56
CA CYS A 96 16.84 2.83 20.72
C CYS A 96 16.79 2.34 22.17
N GLY A 97 17.13 3.19 23.16
CA GLY A 97 17.10 2.84 24.57
C GLY A 97 15.69 2.45 25.04
N ILE A 98 14.68 3.29 24.75
CA ILE A 98 13.27 2.99 25.07
C ILE A 98 12.81 1.69 24.38
N GLY A 99 13.16 1.50 23.11
CA GLY A 99 12.87 0.27 22.38
C GLY A 99 13.54 -0.97 23.00
N ASN A 100 14.76 -0.83 23.51
CA ASN A 100 15.47 -1.89 24.20
C ASN A 100 14.86 -2.21 25.57
N LYS A 101 14.38 -1.19 26.31
CA LYS A 101 13.62 -1.38 27.55
C LYS A 101 12.35 -2.18 27.31
N LYS A 102 11.59 -1.84 26.26
CA LYS A 102 10.42 -2.61 25.86
C LYS A 102 10.76 -4.07 25.56
N ASN A 103 11.89 -4.30 24.89
CA ASN A 103 12.30 -5.67 24.56
C ASN A 103 12.66 -6.50 25.78
N GLN A 104 13.35 -5.94 26.76
CA GLN A 104 13.63 -6.63 28.02
C GLN A 104 12.34 -7.00 28.74
N LEU A 105 11.39 -6.07 28.81
CA LEU A 105 10.10 -6.34 29.43
C LEU A 105 9.31 -7.41 28.69
N PHE A 106 9.29 -7.36 27.36
CA PHE A 106 8.65 -8.39 26.56
C PHE A 106 9.26 -9.78 26.78
N ALA A 107 10.60 -9.87 26.80
CA ALA A 107 11.28 -11.13 27.06
C ALA A 107 10.97 -11.70 28.46
N LYS A 108 10.81 -10.80 29.44
CA LYS A 108 10.38 -11.17 30.79
C LYS A 108 8.96 -11.73 30.79
N LEU A 109 8.01 -11.00 30.19
CA LEU A 109 6.62 -11.44 30.09
C LEU A 109 6.50 -12.77 29.35
N LEU A 110 7.20 -12.93 28.22
CA LEU A 110 7.21 -14.17 27.45
C LEU A 110 7.73 -15.37 28.30
N LYS A 111 8.72 -15.14 29.18
CA LYS A 111 9.23 -16.18 30.07
C LYS A 111 8.29 -16.52 31.23
N GLU A 112 7.56 -15.53 31.76
CA GLU A 112 6.64 -15.67 32.88
C GLU A 112 5.29 -16.24 32.49
N GLU A 113 4.73 -15.75 31.38
CA GLU A 113 3.37 -16.10 30.91
C GLU A 113 3.38 -17.16 29.79
N GLY A 114 4.51 -17.32 29.09
CA GLY A 114 4.62 -18.17 27.90
C GLY A 114 4.01 -17.53 26.65
N ALA A 115 4.03 -18.29 25.54
CA ALA A 115 3.30 -17.93 24.34
C ALA A 115 2.27 -19.02 24.04
N GLU A 116 1.07 -18.60 23.63
CA GLU A 116 0.05 -19.50 23.13
C GLU A 116 -0.02 -19.42 21.59
N VAL A 117 -0.50 -20.48 20.96
CA VAL A 117 -0.70 -20.53 19.52
C VAL A 117 -2.18 -20.50 19.16
N PHE A 118 -2.51 -20.00 17.98
CA PHE A 118 -3.83 -20.16 17.40
C PHE A 118 -3.96 -21.57 16.76
N ALA A 119 -4.75 -22.44 17.39
CA ALA A 119 -4.92 -23.80 16.95
C ALA A 119 -5.42 -23.93 15.49
N SER A 120 -6.31 -23.02 15.07
CA SER A 120 -6.83 -22.94 13.70
C SER A 120 -5.70 -22.63 12.70
N THR A 121 -4.80 -21.72 13.03
CA THR A 121 -3.63 -21.40 12.18
C THR A 121 -2.71 -22.61 12.04
N ILE A 122 -2.41 -23.29 13.14
CA ILE A 122 -1.55 -24.50 13.09
C ILE A 122 -2.20 -25.61 12.28
N SER A 123 -3.52 -25.79 12.40
CA SER A 123 -4.25 -26.76 11.59
C SER A 123 -4.14 -26.44 10.10
N LEU A 124 -4.42 -25.21 9.71
CA LEU A 124 -4.32 -24.75 8.32
C LEU A 124 -2.89 -24.94 7.76
N ILE A 125 -1.85 -24.56 8.53
CA ILE A 125 -0.44 -24.77 8.11
C ILE A 125 -0.15 -26.23 7.85
N LYS A 126 -0.59 -27.14 8.72
CA LYS A 126 -0.38 -28.58 8.56
C LYS A 126 -1.06 -29.10 7.30
N ASP A 127 -2.26 -28.66 6.98
CA ASP A 127 -3.00 -29.07 5.80
C ASP A 127 -2.37 -28.51 4.51
N LEU A 128 -1.93 -27.25 4.53
CA LEU A 128 -1.16 -26.66 3.43
C LEU A 128 0.13 -27.43 3.15
N LYS A 129 0.89 -27.81 4.18
CA LYS A 129 2.12 -28.61 4.02
C LYS A 129 1.84 -30.00 3.45
N LYS A 130 0.79 -30.68 3.90
CA LYS A 130 0.36 -31.99 3.32
C LYS A 130 0.04 -31.86 1.84
N SER A 131 -0.42 -30.70 1.39
CA SER A 131 -0.75 -30.41 -0.01
C SER A 131 0.43 -29.86 -0.82
N GLY A 132 1.66 -29.91 -0.28
CA GLY A 132 2.88 -29.48 -0.96
C GLY A 132 3.07 -27.96 -1.05
N ILE A 133 2.28 -27.16 -0.33
CA ILE A 133 2.41 -25.70 -0.29
C ILE A 133 3.56 -25.31 0.65
N LYS A 134 4.41 -24.42 0.19
CA LYS A 134 5.55 -23.89 0.96
C LYS A 134 5.07 -22.85 1.98
N ILE A 135 5.61 -22.92 3.19
CA ILE A 135 5.16 -22.11 4.32
C ILE A 135 6.28 -21.21 4.82
N GLY A 136 6.01 -19.90 4.86
CA GLY A 136 6.91 -18.92 5.44
C GLY A 136 6.33 -18.27 6.69
N VAL A 137 7.20 -17.76 7.55
CA VAL A 137 6.86 -16.80 8.61
C VAL A 137 7.63 -15.52 8.40
N ALA A 138 6.95 -14.37 8.55
CA ALA A 138 7.55 -13.05 8.38
C ALA A 138 7.05 -12.10 9.48
N SER A 139 7.94 -11.69 10.38
CA SER A 139 7.62 -10.84 11.53
C SER A 139 8.58 -9.67 11.66
N SER A 140 8.06 -8.48 12.00
CA SER A 140 8.89 -7.32 12.36
C SER A 140 9.66 -7.50 13.68
N SER A 141 9.30 -8.53 14.46
CA SER A 141 9.93 -8.81 15.75
C SER A 141 11.31 -9.46 15.60
N LYS A 142 12.28 -9.00 16.36
CA LYS A 142 13.58 -9.67 16.52
C LYS A 142 13.51 -10.92 17.41
N ASN A 143 12.35 -11.19 18.00
CA ASN A 143 12.15 -12.30 18.93
C ASN A 143 11.46 -13.51 18.26
N CYS A 144 11.25 -13.48 16.94
CA CYS A 144 10.49 -14.49 16.19
C CYS A 144 11.00 -15.91 16.47
N GLN A 145 12.31 -16.14 16.36
CA GLN A 145 12.91 -17.45 16.64
C GLN A 145 12.69 -17.90 18.08
N ALA A 146 12.86 -17.00 19.05
CA ALA A 146 12.67 -17.32 20.47
C ALA A 146 11.21 -17.67 20.78
N ILE A 147 10.26 -16.96 20.18
CA ILE A 147 8.83 -17.24 20.32
C ILE A 147 8.50 -18.61 19.72
N LEU A 148 8.91 -18.88 18.48
CA LEU A 148 8.66 -20.18 17.82
C LEU A 148 9.27 -21.35 18.61
N LYS A 149 10.44 -21.14 19.18
CA LYS A 149 11.09 -22.14 20.04
C LYS A 149 10.30 -22.42 21.32
N SER A 150 9.77 -21.36 21.97
CA SER A 150 9.00 -21.51 23.20
C SER A 150 7.71 -22.32 23.03
N VAL A 151 7.18 -22.37 21.81
CA VAL A 151 5.96 -23.13 21.44
C VAL A 151 6.24 -24.37 20.58
N ASN A 152 7.51 -24.79 20.45
CA ASN A 152 7.95 -25.96 19.68
C ASN A 152 7.55 -25.96 18.20
N LEU A 153 7.59 -24.80 17.53
CA LEU A 153 7.21 -24.62 16.12
C LEU A 153 8.38 -24.27 15.20
N GLU A 154 9.65 -24.38 15.66
CA GLU A 154 10.83 -24.01 14.84
C GLU A 154 10.91 -24.74 13.50
N GLY A 155 10.51 -26.02 13.44
CA GLY A 155 10.53 -26.83 12.23
C GLY A 155 9.27 -26.74 11.34
N LEU A 156 8.31 -25.87 11.70
CA LEU A 156 7.04 -25.79 10.98
C LEU A 156 7.15 -25.00 9.69
N PHE A 157 8.04 -24.02 9.62
CA PHE A 157 8.20 -23.09 8.51
C PHE A 157 9.40 -23.43 7.63
N ASP A 158 9.23 -23.30 6.32
CA ASP A 158 10.29 -23.55 5.33
C ASP A 158 11.21 -22.32 5.18
N THR A 159 10.75 -21.15 5.59
CA THR A 159 11.56 -19.92 5.72
C THR A 159 11.08 -19.04 6.86
N MET A 160 12.02 -18.28 7.44
CA MET A 160 11.74 -17.26 8.43
C MET A 160 12.44 -15.96 8.02
N VAL A 161 11.68 -14.86 7.94
CA VAL A 161 12.20 -13.51 7.77
C VAL A 161 11.73 -12.67 8.95
N ASP A 162 12.63 -12.41 9.87
CA ASP A 162 12.35 -11.69 11.10
C ASP A 162 13.03 -10.31 11.16
N GLY A 163 12.88 -9.60 12.27
CA GLY A 163 13.53 -8.31 12.48
C GLY A 163 15.06 -8.35 12.48
N ILE A 164 15.68 -9.50 12.69
CA ILE A 164 17.14 -9.68 12.60
C ILE A 164 17.56 -9.77 11.14
N VAL A 165 16.86 -10.62 10.37
CA VAL A 165 17.07 -10.77 8.93
C VAL A 165 16.79 -9.45 8.22
N SER A 166 15.70 -8.76 8.59
CA SER A 166 15.34 -7.45 8.04
C SER A 166 16.44 -6.41 8.25
N ALA A 167 17.00 -6.33 9.44
CA ALA A 167 18.10 -5.42 9.75
C ALA A 167 19.37 -5.76 8.94
N LYS A 168 19.73 -7.06 8.85
CA LYS A 168 20.90 -7.53 8.09
C LYS A 168 20.79 -7.21 6.59
N LEU A 169 19.60 -7.37 6.01
CA LEU A 169 19.33 -7.13 4.60
C LEU A 169 18.92 -5.68 4.31
N LYS A 170 18.81 -4.83 5.33
CA LYS A 170 18.35 -3.43 5.25
C LYS A 170 16.97 -3.32 4.57
N LEU A 171 16.07 -4.24 4.90
CA LEU A 171 14.70 -4.21 4.41
C LEU A 171 13.93 -3.05 5.03
N LYS A 172 13.06 -2.45 4.27
CA LYS A 172 12.10 -1.49 4.80
C LYS A 172 11.06 -2.23 5.64
N GLY A 173 10.63 -1.62 6.73
CA GLY A 173 9.59 -2.17 7.60
C GLY A 173 8.20 -2.02 7.01
N LYS A 174 7.22 -2.78 7.54
CA LYS A 174 5.81 -2.60 7.25
C LYS A 174 5.43 -1.11 7.44
N PRO A 175 4.70 -0.46 6.53
CA PRO A 175 3.85 -1.07 5.48
C PRO A 175 4.54 -1.39 4.14
N GLU A 176 5.87 -1.28 4.02
CA GLU A 176 6.54 -1.74 2.82
C GLU A 176 6.55 -3.27 2.73
N GLY A 177 6.47 -3.81 1.49
CA GLY A 177 6.32 -5.25 1.24
C GLY A 177 7.59 -6.08 1.39
N ASP A 178 8.74 -5.47 1.64
CA ASP A 178 10.07 -6.08 1.57
C ASP A 178 10.20 -7.39 2.36
N ILE A 179 9.63 -7.45 3.56
CA ILE A 179 9.72 -8.62 4.44
C ILE A 179 9.00 -9.84 3.85
N PHE A 180 7.79 -9.65 3.33
CA PHE A 180 7.00 -10.70 2.71
C PHE A 180 7.58 -11.11 1.36
N VAL A 181 8.01 -10.13 0.53
CA VAL A 181 8.66 -10.40 -0.77
C VAL A 181 9.95 -11.20 -0.57
N THR A 182 10.73 -10.88 0.47
CA THR A 182 11.93 -11.65 0.83
C THR A 182 11.58 -13.08 1.23
N ALA A 183 10.51 -13.29 2.00
CA ALA A 183 10.05 -14.63 2.37
C ALA A 183 9.59 -15.43 1.13
N ALA A 184 8.81 -14.84 0.23
CA ALA A 184 8.41 -15.47 -1.03
C ALA A 184 9.63 -15.86 -1.88
N LYS A 185 10.61 -14.96 -1.99
CA LYS A 185 11.87 -15.23 -2.69
C LYS A 185 12.65 -16.40 -2.09
N ASN A 186 12.75 -16.46 -0.77
CA ASN A 186 13.43 -17.58 -0.07
C ASN A 186 12.73 -18.91 -0.34
N LEU A 187 11.39 -18.90 -0.47
CA LEU A 187 10.60 -20.06 -0.84
C LEU A 187 10.70 -20.42 -2.33
N GLY A 188 11.34 -19.58 -3.15
CA GLY A 188 11.40 -19.75 -4.60
C GLY A 188 10.04 -19.58 -5.26
N THR A 189 9.18 -18.70 -4.73
CA THR A 189 7.84 -18.41 -5.24
C THR A 189 7.71 -16.94 -5.60
N LEU A 190 6.73 -16.61 -6.44
CA LEU A 190 6.42 -15.22 -6.78
C LEU A 190 5.32 -14.70 -5.86
N PRO A 191 5.34 -13.41 -5.46
CA PRO A 191 4.28 -12.81 -4.66
C PRO A 191 2.88 -13.03 -5.22
N GLU A 192 2.69 -12.86 -6.53
CA GLU A 192 1.40 -13.05 -7.20
C GLU A 192 0.84 -14.48 -7.12
N ASN A 193 1.68 -15.48 -6.86
CA ASN A 193 1.31 -16.87 -6.64
C ASN A 193 1.36 -17.26 -5.16
N SER A 194 1.42 -16.29 -4.27
CA SER A 194 1.60 -16.47 -2.85
C SER A 194 0.53 -15.73 -2.05
N VAL A 195 0.29 -16.18 -0.84
CA VAL A 195 -0.67 -15.63 0.11
C VAL A 195 0.09 -14.99 1.26
N VAL A 196 -0.36 -13.82 1.71
CA VAL A 196 0.02 -13.24 3.01
C VAL A 196 -1.14 -13.37 3.96
N VAL A 197 -0.88 -13.78 5.20
CA VAL A 197 -1.85 -13.84 6.29
C VAL A 197 -1.41 -12.90 7.40
N GLU A 198 -2.28 -11.97 7.79
CA GLU A 198 -1.97 -10.84 8.65
C GLU A 198 -3.16 -10.39 9.49
N ASP A 199 -2.89 -9.84 10.69
CA ASP A 199 -3.92 -9.28 11.58
C ASP A 199 -3.79 -7.75 11.78
N ALA A 200 -2.62 -7.18 11.47
CA ALA A 200 -2.34 -5.75 11.59
C ALA A 200 -2.55 -5.00 10.27
N THR A 201 -3.08 -3.78 10.36
CA THR A 201 -3.31 -2.91 9.18
C THR A 201 -2.04 -2.62 8.39
N SER A 202 -0.92 -2.37 9.09
CA SER A 202 0.38 -2.12 8.44
C SER A 202 0.93 -3.34 7.70
N GLY A 203 0.62 -4.54 8.18
CA GLY A 203 1.03 -5.77 7.55
C GLY A 203 0.15 -6.16 6.36
N VAL A 204 -1.16 -5.93 6.44
CA VAL A 204 -2.07 -6.05 5.29
C VAL A 204 -1.63 -5.11 4.16
N GLU A 205 -1.32 -3.86 4.49
CA GLU A 205 -0.79 -2.89 3.52
C GLU A 205 0.55 -3.37 2.92
N ALA A 206 1.43 -3.95 3.75
CA ALA A 206 2.68 -4.54 3.28
C ALA A 206 2.48 -5.72 2.31
N GLY A 207 1.51 -6.59 2.60
CA GLY A 207 1.10 -7.66 1.67
C GLY A 207 0.61 -7.10 0.34
N ARG A 208 -0.18 -6.02 0.38
CA ARG A 208 -0.67 -5.34 -0.83
C ARG A 208 0.45 -4.68 -1.60
N ASN A 209 1.30 -3.93 -0.93
CA ASN A 209 2.45 -3.25 -1.52
C ASN A 209 3.49 -4.25 -2.08
N GLY A 210 3.58 -5.45 -1.52
CA GLY A 210 4.41 -6.55 -2.01
C GLY A 210 3.85 -7.26 -3.25
N GLY A 211 2.64 -6.96 -3.71
CA GLY A 211 2.03 -7.54 -4.90
C GLY A 211 1.57 -8.99 -4.73
N PHE A 212 1.17 -9.38 -3.54
CA PHE A 212 0.72 -10.75 -3.25
C PHE A 212 -0.63 -11.07 -3.91
N GLY A 213 -0.76 -12.32 -4.37
CA GLY A 213 -1.96 -12.80 -5.06
C GLY A 213 -3.19 -12.86 -4.16
N LEU A 214 -3.01 -13.06 -2.87
CA LEU A 214 -4.06 -12.97 -1.85
C LEU A 214 -3.47 -12.36 -0.57
N VAL A 215 -4.11 -11.33 -0.06
CA VAL A 215 -3.86 -10.80 1.28
C VAL A 215 -5.05 -11.14 2.16
N LEU A 216 -4.86 -12.07 3.09
CA LEU A 216 -5.85 -12.58 4.00
C LEU A 216 -5.70 -11.87 5.35
N GLY A 217 -6.67 -11.05 5.71
CA GLY A 217 -6.76 -10.38 6.99
C GLY A 217 -7.41 -11.28 8.05
N VAL A 218 -6.86 -11.29 9.26
CA VAL A 218 -7.44 -11.99 10.42
C VAL A 218 -7.84 -10.96 11.46
N ALA A 219 -9.14 -10.70 11.61
CA ALA A 219 -9.68 -9.62 12.43
C ALA A 219 -9.74 -10.02 13.93
N ARG A 220 -8.61 -9.95 14.61
CA ARG A 220 -8.51 -10.30 16.03
C ARG A 220 -9.13 -9.25 16.96
N GLU A 221 -9.16 -8.00 16.55
CA GLU A 221 -9.58 -6.84 17.36
C GLU A 221 -10.89 -6.21 16.83
N ASN A 222 -11.76 -6.99 16.18
CA ASN A 222 -12.97 -6.50 15.49
C ASN A 222 -12.66 -5.36 14.49
N ASN A 223 -11.54 -5.48 13.78
CA ASN A 223 -10.97 -4.48 12.87
C ASN A 223 -11.16 -4.86 11.38
N GLU A 224 -12.23 -5.61 11.06
CA GLU A 224 -12.50 -6.12 9.70
C GLU A 224 -12.52 -5.00 8.66
N LYS A 225 -13.14 -3.86 9.00
CA LYS A 225 -13.29 -2.72 8.09
C LYS A 225 -11.94 -2.06 7.82
N GLU A 226 -11.11 -1.93 8.84
CA GLU A 226 -9.79 -1.36 8.77
C GLU A 226 -8.86 -2.23 7.92
N LEU A 227 -8.87 -3.55 8.14
CA LEU A 227 -8.09 -4.49 7.34
C LEU A 227 -8.53 -4.48 5.87
N ALA A 228 -9.84 -4.51 5.61
CA ALA A 228 -10.37 -4.41 4.24
C ALA A 228 -10.00 -3.08 3.57
N LYS A 229 -10.07 -1.96 4.29
CA LYS A 229 -9.66 -0.64 3.79
C LYS A 229 -8.17 -0.57 3.44
N GLN A 230 -7.31 -1.26 4.19
CA GLN A 230 -5.87 -1.31 3.91
C GLN A 230 -5.50 -2.31 2.82
N GLY A 231 -6.47 -3.02 2.27
CA GLY A 231 -6.28 -3.84 1.08
C GLY A 231 -6.25 -5.34 1.34
N ALA A 232 -6.80 -5.83 2.46
CA ALA A 232 -7.09 -7.24 2.61
C ALA A 232 -8.13 -7.65 1.56
N ASP A 233 -7.83 -8.72 0.84
CA ASP A 233 -8.71 -9.28 -0.18
C ASP A 233 -9.85 -10.13 0.44
N LEU A 234 -9.54 -10.82 1.52
CA LEU A 234 -10.47 -11.55 2.38
C LEU A 234 -10.19 -11.18 3.82
N VAL A 235 -11.23 -11.05 4.63
CA VAL A 235 -11.08 -10.83 6.07
C VAL A 235 -11.95 -11.84 6.80
N VAL A 236 -11.36 -12.52 7.78
CA VAL A 236 -12.05 -13.50 8.64
C VAL A 236 -11.72 -13.24 10.10
N PRO A 237 -12.62 -13.54 11.03
CA PRO A 237 -12.32 -13.45 12.46
C PRO A 237 -11.36 -14.53 12.93
N ASP A 238 -11.36 -15.71 12.27
CA ASP A 238 -10.46 -16.82 12.57
C ASP A 238 -10.17 -17.69 11.36
N LEU A 239 -8.97 -18.27 11.30
CA LEU A 239 -8.52 -19.09 10.18
C LEU A 239 -9.22 -20.47 10.08
N SER A 240 -10.05 -20.84 11.06
CA SER A 240 -10.94 -22.00 10.92
C SER A 240 -11.98 -21.85 9.81
N GLU A 241 -12.26 -20.59 9.40
CA GLU A 241 -13.14 -20.28 8.28
C GLU A 241 -12.46 -20.42 6.91
N ILE A 242 -11.14 -20.65 6.89
CA ILE A 242 -10.34 -20.73 5.66
C ILE A 242 -9.94 -22.20 5.39
N SER A 243 -10.18 -22.62 4.17
CA SER A 243 -9.69 -23.90 3.65
C SER A 243 -8.79 -23.72 2.42
N ILE A 244 -8.02 -24.74 2.07
CA ILE A 244 -7.22 -24.77 0.85
C ILE A 244 -8.08 -24.51 -0.38
N ASP A 245 -9.30 -25.06 -0.42
CA ASP A 245 -10.22 -24.84 -1.53
C ASP A 245 -10.70 -23.38 -1.63
N ILE A 246 -10.91 -22.68 -0.53
CA ILE A 246 -11.25 -21.25 -0.53
C ILE A 246 -10.09 -20.45 -1.12
N ILE A 247 -8.86 -20.69 -0.67
CA ILE A 247 -7.66 -20.02 -1.19
C ILE A 247 -7.50 -20.34 -2.67
N ASN A 248 -7.58 -21.61 -3.04
CA ASN A 248 -7.40 -22.07 -4.42
C ASN A 248 -8.47 -21.48 -5.36
N ASN A 249 -9.74 -21.45 -4.93
CA ASN A 249 -10.82 -20.84 -5.69
C ASN A 249 -10.63 -19.34 -5.86
N TRP A 250 -10.01 -18.65 -4.89
CA TRP A 250 -9.64 -17.24 -5.03
C TRP A 250 -8.70 -17.03 -6.22
N PHE A 251 -7.64 -17.84 -6.33
CA PHE A 251 -6.68 -17.75 -7.43
C PHE A 251 -7.27 -18.17 -8.79
N TYR A 252 -8.26 -19.07 -8.82
CA TYR A 252 -8.96 -19.43 -10.06
C TYR A 252 -9.98 -18.36 -10.49
N ARG A 253 -10.62 -17.67 -9.56
CA ARG A 253 -11.66 -16.66 -9.86
C ARG A 253 -11.09 -15.28 -10.18
N LYS A 254 -9.89 -14.97 -9.71
CA LYS A 254 -9.22 -13.73 -10.13
C LYS A 254 -8.81 -13.86 -11.59
N PRO A 255 -9.25 -12.96 -12.48
CA PRO A 255 -8.43 -12.66 -13.63
C PRO A 255 -7.08 -12.22 -13.07
N LYS A 256 -6.04 -13.05 -13.25
CA LYS A 256 -4.71 -12.74 -12.73
C LYS A 256 -4.28 -11.40 -13.32
N PRO A 257 -4.16 -10.30 -12.54
CA PRO A 257 -3.54 -9.11 -13.06
C PRO A 257 -2.06 -9.45 -13.26
N PHE A 258 -1.58 -9.25 -14.44
CA PHE A 258 -0.18 -9.35 -14.75
C PHE A 258 0.37 -7.93 -14.85
N PHE A 259 1.60 -7.76 -14.47
CA PHE A 259 2.26 -6.47 -14.48
C PHE A 259 3.58 -6.58 -15.24
N LEU A 260 3.78 -5.74 -16.25
CA LEU A 260 5.08 -5.58 -16.90
C LEU A 260 5.77 -4.35 -16.37
N CYS A 261 7.01 -4.52 -15.99
CA CYS A 261 7.90 -3.43 -15.66
C CYS A 261 8.92 -3.21 -16.77
N PHE A 262 9.07 -1.99 -17.20
CA PHE A 262 10.10 -1.60 -18.13
C PHE A 262 11.12 -0.72 -17.44
N ASP A 263 12.37 -1.17 -17.39
CA ASP A 263 13.48 -0.36 -16.88
C ASP A 263 13.76 0.86 -17.79
N ASN A 264 13.27 0.81 -19.03
CA ASN A 264 13.39 1.89 -19.99
C ASN A 264 12.19 1.90 -20.95
N LEU A 265 11.41 2.97 -20.96
CA LEU A 265 10.28 3.18 -21.85
C LEU A 265 10.61 3.02 -23.34
N LYS A 266 11.87 3.23 -23.75
CA LYS A 266 12.32 3.02 -25.14
C LYS A 266 12.31 1.56 -25.55
N GLN A 267 12.42 0.61 -24.61
CA GLN A 267 12.40 -0.83 -24.90
C GLN A 267 11.00 -1.42 -24.87
N ALA A 268 10.04 -0.73 -24.22
CA ALA A 268 8.67 -1.20 -24.08
C ALA A 268 8.00 -1.55 -25.42
N PRO A 269 8.06 -0.73 -26.47
CA PRO A 269 7.42 -1.06 -27.75
C PRO A 269 7.97 -2.32 -28.40
N ALA A 270 9.28 -2.53 -28.35
CA ALA A 270 9.92 -3.70 -28.93
C ALA A 270 9.58 -4.99 -28.20
N ILE A 271 9.61 -4.96 -26.84
CA ILE A 271 9.27 -6.10 -26.00
C ILE A 271 7.79 -6.45 -26.13
N LEU A 272 6.90 -5.45 -26.05
CA LEU A 272 5.46 -5.65 -26.23
C LEU A 272 5.14 -6.22 -27.62
N SER A 273 5.70 -5.67 -28.67
CA SER A 273 5.49 -6.14 -30.05
C SER A 273 6.00 -7.58 -30.24
N GLN A 274 7.18 -7.90 -29.73
CA GLN A 274 7.77 -9.23 -29.84
C GLN A 274 6.96 -10.29 -29.07
N GLU A 275 6.50 -9.99 -27.86
CA GLU A 275 5.78 -10.94 -27.04
C GLU A 275 4.31 -11.09 -27.49
N LEU A 276 3.67 -10.01 -27.96
CA LEU A 276 2.34 -10.08 -28.56
C LEU A 276 2.33 -10.89 -29.88
N SER A 277 3.38 -10.77 -30.71
CA SER A 277 3.50 -11.59 -31.93
C SER A 277 3.67 -13.09 -31.64
N ARG A 278 4.12 -13.44 -30.44
CA ARG A 278 4.24 -14.82 -29.94
C ARG A 278 2.95 -15.38 -29.32
N GLY A 279 1.85 -14.58 -29.32
CA GLY A 279 0.58 -14.98 -28.72
C GLY A 279 0.60 -15.05 -27.20
N LYS A 280 1.51 -14.33 -26.55
CA LYS A 280 1.68 -14.32 -25.11
C LYS A 280 1.05 -13.08 -24.50
N ASN A 281 0.55 -13.21 -23.29
CA ASN A 281 -0.17 -12.15 -22.56
C ASN A 281 0.80 -11.42 -21.63
N ILE A 282 0.77 -10.09 -21.62
CA ILE A 282 1.77 -9.24 -20.97
C ILE A 282 1.11 -8.23 -20.00
N PHE A 283 1.74 -7.96 -18.84
CA PHE A 283 1.28 -7.02 -17.81
C PHE A 283 2.40 -6.13 -17.26
N ILE A 284 2.06 -4.91 -16.81
CA ILE A 284 3.03 -3.92 -16.34
C ILE A 284 2.72 -3.52 -14.89
N ASN A 285 3.70 -3.70 -13.97
CA ASN A 285 3.65 -3.23 -12.59
C ASN A 285 4.70 -2.13 -12.35
N PRO A 286 4.32 -0.94 -11.89
CA PRO A 286 5.27 0.14 -11.60
C PRO A 286 6.20 -0.14 -10.41
N TYR A 287 5.92 -1.15 -9.58
CA TYR A 287 6.74 -1.48 -8.39
C TYR A 287 7.92 -2.44 -8.65
N TYR A 288 8.01 -3.09 -9.81
CA TYR A 288 9.09 -4.05 -10.10
C TYR A 288 10.29 -3.45 -10.83
N GLN A 289 10.75 -2.28 -10.42
CA GLN A 289 11.95 -1.64 -10.99
C GLN A 289 13.28 -2.36 -10.66
N ARG A 290 13.28 -3.54 -10.04
CA ARG A 290 14.53 -4.16 -9.53
C ARG A 290 14.87 -5.57 -9.98
N THR A 291 14.08 -6.32 -10.70
CA THR A 291 14.37 -7.75 -10.98
C THR A 291 14.17 -8.28 -12.41
N GLY A 292 13.97 -7.47 -13.40
CA GLY A 292 14.17 -7.77 -14.84
C GLY A 292 13.83 -9.18 -15.36
N LYS A 293 12.68 -9.81 -15.01
CA LYS A 293 12.20 -11.03 -15.72
C LYS A 293 10.68 -11.07 -15.81
N ALA A 294 10.14 -11.08 -17.03
CA ALA A 294 8.74 -11.30 -17.33
C ALA A 294 8.43 -12.80 -17.45
N VAL A 295 7.33 -13.25 -16.85
CA VAL A 295 6.77 -14.61 -17.04
C VAL A 295 5.43 -14.49 -17.73
N ILE A 296 5.21 -15.30 -18.75
CA ILE A 296 4.09 -15.17 -19.69
C ILE A 296 3.32 -16.49 -19.80
N THR A 297 2.00 -16.49 -19.61
CA THR A 297 1.13 -17.61 -19.99
C THR A 297 -0.33 -17.23 -20.26
N THR A 298 -0.90 -17.85 -21.29
CA THR A 298 -2.28 -18.25 -21.65
C THR A 298 -3.24 -17.32 -22.40
N LYS A 299 -4.09 -17.94 -23.26
CA LYS A 299 -5.05 -17.43 -24.25
C LYS A 299 -6.29 -16.66 -23.69
N GLN A 300 -6.21 -15.94 -22.59
CA GLN A 300 -7.38 -15.19 -22.07
C GLN A 300 -7.39 -13.75 -22.55
N LYS A 301 -8.59 -13.25 -22.87
CA LYS A 301 -8.80 -11.84 -23.20
C LYS A 301 -8.62 -11.00 -21.93
N MET A 302 -7.73 -10.01 -21.98
CA MET A 302 -7.34 -9.19 -20.85
C MET A 302 -7.87 -7.78 -20.93
N THR A 303 -7.82 -7.04 -19.82
CA THR A 303 -8.07 -5.60 -19.78
C THR A 303 -6.82 -4.88 -19.28
N PHE A 304 -6.34 -3.91 -20.05
CA PHE A 304 -5.20 -3.07 -19.74
C PHE A 304 -5.69 -1.70 -19.33
N PHE A 305 -5.23 -1.22 -18.19
CA PHE A 305 -5.39 0.16 -17.76
C PHE A 305 -4.03 0.84 -17.88
N LEU A 306 -3.92 1.82 -18.80
CA LEU A 306 -2.67 2.50 -19.13
C LEU A 306 -2.78 3.96 -18.71
N ASP A 307 -1.94 4.40 -17.80
CA ASP A 307 -1.81 5.82 -17.48
C ASP A 307 -1.13 6.57 -18.63
N TYR A 308 -1.52 7.84 -18.83
CA TYR A 308 -1.04 8.63 -19.95
C TYR A 308 0.27 9.35 -19.65
N ASP A 309 0.28 10.22 -18.63
CA ASP A 309 1.42 11.09 -18.34
C ASP A 309 2.51 10.38 -17.55
N GLY A 310 3.67 10.19 -18.13
CA GLY A 310 4.79 9.46 -17.53
C GLY A 310 4.79 7.95 -17.81
N THR A 311 3.70 7.42 -18.42
CA THR A 311 3.58 6.01 -18.83
C THR A 311 3.56 5.87 -20.36
N LEU A 312 2.57 6.43 -21.05
CA LEU A 312 2.48 6.42 -22.51
C LEU A 312 3.25 7.58 -23.16
N THR A 313 3.50 8.63 -22.38
CA THR A 313 4.28 9.79 -22.78
C THR A 313 5.33 10.13 -21.74
N PRO A 314 6.47 10.77 -22.10
CA PRO A 314 7.40 11.32 -21.14
C PRO A 314 6.75 12.40 -20.28
N ILE A 315 7.24 12.59 -19.04
CA ILE A 315 6.88 13.76 -18.24
C ILE A 315 7.56 14.99 -18.87
N VAL A 316 6.73 15.97 -19.26
CA VAL A 316 7.18 17.20 -19.94
C VAL A 316 6.80 18.43 -19.11
N GLU A 317 7.37 19.59 -19.46
CA GLU A 317 7.16 20.83 -18.71
C GLU A 317 5.76 21.42 -18.91
N SER A 318 5.13 21.18 -20.04
CA SER A 318 3.81 21.69 -20.41
C SER A 318 2.91 20.56 -20.91
N PRO A 319 1.66 20.48 -20.46
CA PRO A 319 0.76 19.38 -20.79
C PRO A 319 0.56 19.16 -22.30
N GLU A 320 0.61 20.22 -23.10
CA GLU A 320 0.43 20.17 -24.56
C GLU A 320 1.57 19.45 -25.27
N LEU A 321 2.76 19.38 -24.64
CA LEU A 321 3.94 18.71 -25.18
C LEU A 321 3.96 17.19 -24.89
N ALA A 322 3.04 16.68 -24.10
CA ALA A 322 2.92 15.26 -23.81
C ALA A 322 2.24 14.52 -24.99
N ILE A 323 2.97 14.34 -26.08
CA ILE A 323 2.46 13.67 -27.27
C ILE A 323 2.93 12.22 -27.28
N ILE A 324 2.00 11.29 -27.48
CA ILE A 324 2.30 9.87 -27.64
C ILE A 324 3.15 9.64 -28.90
N SER A 325 4.25 8.88 -28.78
CA SER A 325 5.08 8.56 -29.94
C SER A 325 4.32 7.63 -30.92
N SER A 326 4.69 7.69 -32.20
CA SER A 326 4.11 6.82 -33.23
C SER A 326 4.29 5.34 -32.92
N ASP A 327 5.41 4.94 -32.32
CA ASP A 327 5.70 3.56 -31.97
C ASP A 327 4.86 3.10 -30.76
N MET A 328 4.72 3.96 -29.74
CA MET A 328 3.86 3.68 -28.59
C MET A 328 2.40 3.59 -29.04
N LYS A 329 1.94 4.50 -29.92
CA LYS A 329 0.59 4.45 -30.46
C LYS A 329 0.32 3.13 -31.20
N LYS A 330 1.24 2.71 -32.10
CA LYS A 330 1.16 1.41 -32.79
C LYS A 330 1.09 0.23 -31.82
N THR A 331 1.85 0.31 -30.73
CA THR A 331 1.88 -0.73 -29.69
C THR A 331 0.52 -0.83 -29.02
N VAL A 332 -0.08 0.29 -28.61
CA VAL A 332 -1.41 0.34 -27.99
C VAL A 332 -2.49 -0.13 -28.98
N GLU A 333 -2.43 0.27 -30.26
CA GLU A 333 -3.32 -0.20 -31.31
C GLU A 333 -3.24 -1.73 -31.51
N THR A 334 -2.03 -2.28 -31.48
CA THR A 334 -1.82 -3.73 -31.60
C THR A 334 -2.39 -4.47 -30.41
N LEU A 335 -2.17 -3.94 -29.21
CA LEU A 335 -2.72 -4.46 -27.97
C LEU A 335 -4.26 -4.45 -28.00
N ALA A 336 -4.86 -3.37 -28.48
CA ALA A 336 -6.32 -3.18 -28.57
C ALA A 336 -7.02 -4.15 -29.54
N LYS A 337 -6.30 -4.70 -30.53
CA LYS A 337 -6.85 -5.71 -31.44
C LYS A 337 -7.11 -7.05 -30.76
N ILE A 338 -6.36 -7.35 -29.70
CA ILE A 338 -6.38 -8.65 -29.03
C ILE A 338 -7.05 -8.56 -27.66
N HIS A 339 -6.90 -7.42 -26.98
CA HIS A 339 -7.28 -7.19 -25.61
C HIS A 339 -8.17 -5.97 -25.43
N THR A 340 -8.81 -5.84 -24.28
CA THR A 340 -9.48 -4.61 -23.89
C THR A 340 -8.44 -3.62 -23.36
N VAL A 341 -8.43 -2.40 -23.89
CA VAL A 341 -7.52 -1.34 -23.45
C VAL A 341 -8.33 -0.17 -22.93
N ALA A 342 -7.94 0.35 -21.78
CA ALA A 342 -8.44 1.57 -21.18
C ALA A 342 -7.27 2.52 -20.90
N ILE A 343 -7.35 3.75 -21.42
CA ILE A 343 -6.40 4.80 -21.04
C ILE A 343 -7.03 5.58 -19.89
N VAL A 344 -6.26 5.73 -18.80
CA VAL A 344 -6.70 6.40 -17.56
C VAL A 344 -5.82 7.63 -17.35
N SER A 345 -6.41 8.78 -17.07
CA SER A 345 -5.66 10.03 -16.90
C SER A 345 -6.38 11.01 -15.97
N GLY A 346 -5.62 11.85 -15.30
CA GLY A 346 -6.14 13.04 -14.61
C GLY A 346 -6.56 14.17 -15.55
N ARG A 347 -6.23 14.08 -16.85
CA ARG A 347 -6.68 15.02 -17.88
C ARG A 347 -8.17 14.86 -18.16
N MET A 348 -8.79 15.88 -18.74
CA MET A 348 -10.14 15.72 -19.27
C MET A 348 -10.17 14.59 -20.31
N ARG A 349 -11.24 13.80 -20.32
CA ARG A 349 -11.37 12.64 -21.21
C ARG A 349 -11.19 13.02 -22.69
N GLU A 350 -11.79 14.12 -23.09
CA GLU A 350 -11.72 14.63 -24.47
C GLU A 350 -10.29 14.99 -24.87
N ASP A 351 -9.51 15.58 -23.96
CA ASP A 351 -8.12 15.94 -24.23
C ASP A 351 -7.27 14.70 -24.45
N VAL A 352 -7.33 13.72 -23.54
CA VAL A 352 -6.55 12.49 -23.71
C VAL A 352 -6.99 11.68 -24.90
N GLN A 353 -8.28 11.69 -25.22
CA GLN A 353 -8.82 11.03 -26.41
C GLN A 353 -8.28 11.66 -27.72
N ASN A 354 -8.20 12.98 -27.76
CA ASN A 354 -7.64 13.71 -28.89
C ASN A 354 -6.13 13.49 -29.03
N LEU A 355 -5.40 13.50 -27.91
CA LEU A 355 -3.94 13.29 -27.89
C LEU A 355 -3.55 11.87 -28.33
N VAL A 356 -4.31 10.87 -27.94
CA VAL A 356 -4.05 9.46 -28.27
C VAL A 356 -4.63 9.10 -29.64
N GLY A 357 -5.87 9.47 -29.92
CA GLY A 357 -6.55 9.28 -31.21
C GLY A 357 -6.68 7.82 -31.65
N ILE A 358 -6.83 6.87 -30.71
CA ILE A 358 -7.04 5.45 -31.00
C ILE A 358 -8.54 5.14 -30.82
N LYS A 359 -9.17 4.56 -31.83
CA LYS A 359 -10.58 4.15 -31.76
C LYS A 359 -10.72 2.75 -31.18
N GLY A 360 -11.88 2.47 -30.57
CA GLY A 360 -12.20 1.11 -30.10
C GLY A 360 -11.59 0.73 -28.74
N ILE A 361 -11.06 1.68 -27.99
CA ILE A 361 -10.56 1.54 -26.63
C ILE A 361 -11.37 2.39 -25.66
N PHE A 362 -11.19 2.16 -24.34
CA PHE A 362 -11.79 3.00 -23.32
C PHE A 362 -10.88 4.18 -22.99
N TYR A 363 -11.50 5.32 -22.70
CA TYR A 363 -10.87 6.52 -22.20
C TYR A 363 -11.52 6.92 -20.88
N ALA A 364 -10.78 6.92 -19.80
CA ALA A 364 -11.19 7.36 -18.49
C ALA A 364 -10.42 8.63 -18.14
N GLY A 365 -11.07 9.77 -18.24
CA GLY A 365 -10.52 11.07 -17.91
C GLY A 365 -10.96 11.58 -16.54
N SER A 366 -10.39 12.71 -16.12
CA SER A 366 -10.71 13.37 -14.85
C SER A 366 -10.69 12.38 -13.67
N HIS A 367 -9.60 11.61 -13.53
CA HIS A 367 -9.42 10.59 -12.49
C HIS A 367 -10.51 9.49 -12.50
N GLY A 368 -11.10 9.21 -13.66
CA GLY A 368 -12.12 8.16 -13.83
C GLY A 368 -13.57 8.65 -13.65
N PHE A 369 -13.80 9.94 -13.49
CA PHE A 369 -15.15 10.48 -13.39
C PHE A 369 -15.91 10.51 -14.72
N ASP A 370 -15.20 10.58 -15.85
CA ASP A 370 -15.77 10.56 -17.22
C ASP A 370 -15.12 9.45 -18.02
N ILE A 371 -15.91 8.46 -18.42
CA ILE A 371 -15.44 7.28 -19.13
C ILE A 371 -16.24 7.14 -20.42
N GLU A 372 -15.55 6.95 -21.55
CA GLU A 372 -16.11 6.60 -22.83
C GLU A 372 -15.43 5.37 -23.41
N GLY A 373 -16.14 4.54 -24.12
CA GLY A 373 -15.61 3.30 -24.65
C GLY A 373 -16.27 2.84 -25.96
N PRO A 374 -15.88 1.65 -26.43
CA PRO A 374 -16.43 1.06 -27.63
C PRO A 374 -17.95 0.88 -27.58
N ALA A 375 -18.57 0.78 -28.76
CA ALA A 375 -20.00 0.54 -28.91
C ALA A 375 -20.92 1.58 -28.23
N GLY A 376 -20.44 2.83 -28.10
CA GLY A 376 -21.23 3.91 -27.51
C GLY A 376 -21.30 3.88 -25.99
N PHE A 377 -20.42 3.09 -25.33
CA PHE A 377 -20.32 3.11 -23.86
C PHE A 377 -19.93 4.51 -23.40
N SER A 378 -20.72 5.09 -22.51
CA SER A 378 -20.42 6.36 -21.86
C SER A 378 -20.94 6.32 -20.42
N MET A 379 -20.09 6.73 -19.47
CA MET A 379 -20.41 6.77 -18.05
C MET A 379 -19.79 8.00 -17.41
N ILE A 380 -20.60 8.77 -16.72
CA ILE A 380 -20.13 9.81 -15.80
C ILE A 380 -20.53 9.37 -14.41
N GLN A 381 -19.61 9.39 -13.48
CA GLN A 381 -19.92 9.04 -12.10
C GLN A 381 -21.00 9.97 -11.52
N PRO A 382 -22.10 9.41 -10.97
CA PRO A 382 -23.24 10.21 -10.50
C PRO A 382 -22.86 11.26 -9.44
N GLU A 383 -21.96 10.89 -8.54
CA GLU A 383 -21.46 11.77 -7.47
C GLU A 383 -20.70 12.95 -8.08
N ALA A 384 -19.77 12.69 -9.01
CA ALA A 384 -19.03 13.75 -9.71
C ALA A 384 -19.95 14.66 -10.54
N LYS A 385 -21.01 14.12 -11.12
CA LYS A 385 -22.00 14.94 -11.86
C LYS A 385 -22.73 15.90 -10.93
N LYS A 386 -23.06 15.50 -9.71
CA LYS A 386 -23.73 16.35 -8.72
C LYS A 386 -22.84 17.51 -8.24
N THR A 387 -21.52 17.32 -8.23
CA THR A 387 -20.59 18.35 -7.74
C THR A 387 -20.21 19.39 -8.79
N ILE A 388 -20.59 19.25 -10.05
CA ILE A 388 -20.26 20.24 -11.10
C ILE A 388 -20.63 21.69 -10.72
N PRO A 389 -21.87 21.98 -10.23
CA PRO A 389 -22.21 23.35 -9.82
C PRO A 389 -21.36 23.86 -8.65
N LEU A 390 -21.01 22.98 -7.73
CA LEU A 390 -20.16 23.31 -6.59
C LEU A 390 -18.72 23.61 -7.05
N ILE A 391 -18.15 22.83 -7.94
CA ILE A 391 -16.82 23.06 -8.52
C ILE A 391 -16.77 24.44 -9.23
N SER A 392 -17.78 24.77 -10.02
CA SER A 392 -17.86 26.06 -10.71
C SER A 392 -17.95 27.23 -9.70
N SER A 393 -18.75 27.10 -8.65
CA SER A 393 -18.83 28.07 -7.56
C SER A 393 -17.49 28.27 -6.85
N ILE A 394 -16.80 27.16 -6.54
CA ILE A 394 -15.47 27.20 -5.89
C ILE A 394 -14.43 27.80 -6.82
N THR A 395 -14.48 27.51 -8.11
CA THR A 395 -13.60 28.12 -9.11
C THR A 395 -13.71 29.64 -9.09
N ASN A 396 -14.93 30.17 -9.05
CA ASN A 396 -15.16 31.60 -8.99
C ASN A 396 -14.62 32.22 -7.67
N GLN A 397 -14.85 31.56 -6.53
CA GLN A 397 -14.31 31.98 -5.25
C GLN A 397 -12.77 31.99 -5.25
N LEU A 398 -12.13 30.98 -5.83
CA LEU A 398 -10.68 30.91 -5.96
C LEU A 398 -10.13 31.99 -6.87
N LYS A 399 -10.77 32.24 -8.03
CA LYS A 399 -10.40 33.31 -8.95
C LYS A 399 -10.45 34.66 -8.24
N GLU A 400 -11.51 34.96 -7.49
CA GLU A 400 -11.67 36.20 -6.74
C GLU A 400 -10.60 36.35 -5.64
N ARG A 401 -10.40 35.32 -4.82
CA ARG A 401 -9.49 35.37 -3.68
C ARG A 401 -8.01 35.41 -4.05
N LEU A 402 -7.66 34.77 -5.15
CA LEU A 402 -6.26 34.59 -5.57
C LEU A 402 -5.86 35.50 -6.74
N GLN A 403 -6.74 36.37 -7.25
CA GLN A 403 -6.50 37.23 -8.41
C GLN A 403 -5.25 38.13 -8.27
N ASN A 404 -4.89 38.51 -7.06
CA ASN A 404 -3.76 39.40 -6.78
C ASN A 404 -2.44 38.67 -6.53
N ILE A 405 -2.42 37.33 -6.61
CA ILE A 405 -1.22 36.54 -6.37
C ILE A 405 -0.49 36.30 -7.69
N ALA A 406 0.64 36.95 -7.86
CA ALA A 406 1.47 36.83 -9.05
C ALA A 406 2.00 35.38 -9.19
N GLY A 407 1.68 34.73 -10.32
CA GLY A 407 2.13 33.37 -10.61
C GLY A 407 1.18 32.27 -10.14
N ALA A 408 0.07 32.59 -9.48
CA ALA A 408 -1.02 31.63 -9.27
C ALA A 408 -1.86 31.53 -10.54
N LEU A 409 -2.21 30.28 -10.93
CA LEU A 409 -3.09 30.02 -12.08
C LEU A 409 -4.19 29.05 -11.63
N ILE A 410 -5.43 29.42 -11.88
CA ILE A 410 -6.60 28.59 -11.58
C ILE A 410 -7.11 28.00 -12.89
N GLU A 411 -7.05 26.69 -12.99
CA GLU A 411 -7.52 25.88 -14.12
C GLU A 411 -8.84 25.22 -13.74
N GLU A 412 -9.91 25.64 -14.39
CA GLU A 412 -11.23 25.03 -14.24
C GLU A 412 -11.32 23.80 -15.15
N LYS A 413 -11.69 22.66 -14.56
CA LYS A 413 -12.01 21.42 -15.27
C LYS A 413 -13.47 21.06 -14.99
N ARG A 414 -14.03 20.14 -15.78
CA ARG A 414 -15.43 19.77 -15.64
C ARG A 414 -15.81 19.26 -14.25
N PHE A 415 -14.93 18.48 -13.61
CA PHE A 415 -15.17 17.83 -12.31
C PHE A 415 -14.18 18.24 -11.23
N SER A 416 -13.27 19.14 -11.54
CA SER A 416 -12.26 19.59 -10.58
C SER A 416 -11.82 21.03 -10.89
N VAL A 417 -11.13 21.64 -9.93
CA VAL A 417 -10.39 22.87 -10.15
C VAL A 417 -8.98 22.74 -9.62
N ALA A 418 -8.00 23.08 -10.46
CA ALA A 418 -6.60 23.01 -10.11
C ALA A 418 -6.02 24.41 -9.84
N VAL A 419 -5.34 24.57 -8.70
CA VAL A 419 -4.62 25.78 -8.34
C VAL A 419 -3.13 25.54 -8.52
N HIS A 420 -2.57 26.02 -9.60
CA HIS A 420 -1.15 25.93 -9.92
C HIS A 420 -0.39 27.08 -9.24
N TYR A 421 0.64 26.74 -8.46
CA TYR A 421 1.48 27.71 -7.75
C TYR A 421 2.97 27.58 -8.04
N ARG A 422 3.33 26.90 -9.17
CA ARG A 422 4.73 26.71 -9.57
C ARG A 422 5.49 28.02 -9.77
N LYS A 423 4.81 29.06 -10.24
CA LYS A 423 5.41 30.36 -10.53
C LYS A 423 5.31 31.35 -9.36
N VAL A 424 4.67 30.97 -8.27
CA VAL A 424 4.58 31.81 -7.05
C VAL A 424 5.92 31.76 -6.31
N LYS A 425 6.51 32.94 -6.10
CA LYS A 425 7.83 33.08 -5.45
C LYS A 425 7.74 33.42 -3.97
N SER A 426 6.65 34.06 -3.54
CA SER A 426 6.43 34.49 -2.17
C SER A 426 5.98 33.35 -1.28
N ALA A 427 6.69 33.11 -0.18
CA ALA A 427 6.31 32.11 0.81
C ALA A 427 4.98 32.46 1.51
N ILE A 428 4.71 33.77 1.71
CA ILE A 428 3.46 34.26 2.29
C ILE A 428 2.29 33.94 1.37
N ASP A 429 2.44 34.21 0.06
CA ASP A 429 1.40 33.94 -0.92
C ASP A 429 1.14 32.42 -1.07
N LEU A 430 2.18 31.59 -1.00
CA LEU A 430 2.04 30.13 -0.96
C LEU A 430 1.23 29.67 0.25
N GLN A 431 1.52 30.22 1.43
CA GLN A 431 0.78 29.89 2.64
C GLN A 431 -0.69 30.35 2.54
N TYR A 432 -0.92 31.52 1.97
CA TYR A 432 -2.26 32.04 1.73
C TYR A 432 -3.06 31.17 0.75
N ILE A 433 -2.45 30.70 -0.37
CA ILE A 433 -3.07 29.77 -1.31
C ILE A 433 -3.49 28.50 -0.58
N LYS A 434 -2.57 27.85 0.14
CA LYS A 434 -2.84 26.59 0.86
C LYS A 434 -3.96 26.77 1.90
N LYS A 435 -3.92 27.87 2.65
CA LYS A 435 -4.97 28.20 3.61
C LYS A 435 -6.32 28.39 2.92
N THR A 436 -6.36 29.17 1.84
CA THR A 436 -7.59 29.44 1.09
C THR A 436 -8.24 28.16 0.57
N VAL A 437 -7.44 27.26 0.00
CA VAL A 437 -7.90 25.95 -0.49
C VAL A 437 -8.43 25.08 0.67
N ASN A 438 -7.70 25.01 1.78
CA ASN A 438 -8.14 24.26 2.95
C ASN A 438 -9.43 24.81 3.57
N ASP A 439 -9.56 26.14 3.69
CA ASP A 439 -10.77 26.78 4.22
C ASP A 439 -12.02 26.52 3.36
N ILE A 440 -11.83 26.31 2.05
CA ILE A 440 -12.90 25.92 1.12
C ILE A 440 -13.31 24.48 1.35
N ILE A 441 -12.32 23.56 1.44
CA ILE A 441 -12.59 22.13 1.61
C ILE A 441 -13.24 21.83 2.95
N GLN A 442 -12.81 22.49 4.04
CA GLN A 442 -13.43 22.32 5.36
C GLN A 442 -14.93 22.63 5.40
N LYS A 443 -15.44 23.36 4.41
CA LYS A 443 -16.86 23.71 4.28
C LYS A 443 -17.64 22.81 3.31
N ASN A 444 -16.96 21.88 2.65
CA ASN A 444 -17.52 21.06 1.56
C ASN A 444 -17.06 19.61 1.70
N ASP A 445 -17.74 18.83 2.54
CA ASP A 445 -17.40 17.44 2.85
C ASP A 445 -17.49 16.49 1.62
N GLU A 446 -18.10 16.96 0.53
CA GLU A 446 -18.21 16.19 -0.73
C GLU A 446 -16.93 16.25 -1.59
N LEU A 447 -15.95 17.07 -1.18
CA LEU A 447 -14.73 17.33 -1.95
C LEU A 447 -13.48 17.01 -1.14
N ARG A 448 -12.43 16.64 -1.89
CA ARG A 448 -11.07 16.42 -1.35
C ARG A 448 -10.02 17.19 -2.12
N ILE A 449 -8.83 17.31 -1.53
CA ILE A 449 -7.65 17.86 -2.19
C ILE A 449 -6.74 16.73 -2.63
N LEU A 450 -6.28 16.78 -3.89
CA LEU A 450 -5.18 16.00 -4.39
C LEU A 450 -3.95 16.90 -4.55
N GLU A 451 -2.90 16.65 -3.77
CA GLU A 451 -1.65 17.39 -3.87
C GLU A 451 -0.75 16.79 -4.96
N GLY A 452 -0.44 17.60 -5.97
CA GLY A 452 0.50 17.27 -7.03
C GLY A 452 1.78 18.11 -6.98
N LYS A 453 2.65 17.95 -7.96
CA LYS A 453 3.93 18.68 -8.02
C LYS A 453 3.71 20.18 -8.29
N LYS A 454 3.52 20.95 -7.22
CA LYS A 454 3.23 22.42 -7.25
C LYS A 454 1.83 22.73 -7.80
N VAL A 455 0.87 21.89 -7.52
CA VAL A 455 -0.55 22.08 -7.80
C VAL A 455 -1.40 21.50 -6.67
N LEU A 456 -2.50 22.14 -6.36
CA LEU A 456 -3.57 21.63 -5.50
C LEU A 456 -4.80 21.44 -6.37
N GLU A 457 -5.29 20.23 -6.51
CA GLU A 457 -6.49 19.93 -7.26
C GLU A 457 -7.64 19.59 -6.31
N ILE A 458 -8.75 20.30 -6.43
CA ILE A 458 -9.98 20.09 -5.67
C ILE A 458 -10.91 19.28 -6.55
N LEU A 459 -11.35 18.11 -6.07
CA LEU A 459 -12.18 17.17 -6.82
C LEU A 459 -13.15 16.44 -5.88
N PRO A 460 -14.20 15.78 -6.40
CA PRO A 460 -15.11 14.95 -5.62
C PRO A 460 -14.42 13.83 -4.84
N ASN A 461 -15.01 13.46 -3.71
CA ASN A 461 -14.54 12.33 -2.88
C ASN A 461 -14.64 11.00 -3.61
#